data_99f848b8b01234075796420f224a1d25
#
_entry.id   99f848b8b01234075796420f224a1d25
#
_cell.length_a   1.000
_cell.length_b   1.000
_cell.length_c   1.000
_cell.angle_alpha   90.00
_cell.angle_beta   90.00
_cell.angle_gamma   90.00
#
_symmetry.space_group_name_H-M   'P 1'
#
loop_
_entity.id
_entity.type
_entity.pdbx_description
1 polymer ?
#
loop_
_entity_poly.entity_id
_entity_poly.type
_entity_poly.pdbx_seq_one_letter_code
_entity_poly.pdbx_strand_id
1 'polypeptide(L)'
;RELIGAMLHPMNAPVLDRERGLVTAGHGIIHPRMCATLHSAVSTDFARIFSGGGGLEPYGMLCGEVGMDLFDRGGFSGKGIIDAEALLLCSKMHIPEGRVLSHDALEGAYLRGGYMSGVEFSDSFPGSPIAYFRRSHRWIRGDWQNTGWIFRKSALLPDIERWKLFDSLRRSLVAPATFAAIFAGLLLRAHGLILAAWAALIALAA
;
A
#
# COMPACT_ATOMS: atom_id res chain seq x y z
N ARG A 1 14.55 16.64 -9.20
CA ARG A 1 14.83 17.90 -8.50
C ARG A 1 13.67 18.28 -7.59
N GLU A 2 12.43 18.19 -8.05
CA GLU A 2 11.21 18.56 -7.29
C GLU A 2 11.06 17.78 -5.99
N LEU A 3 11.23 16.46 -6.00
CA LEU A 3 11.21 15.64 -4.78
C LEU A 3 12.29 16.05 -3.78
N ILE A 4 13.49 16.42 -4.27
CA ILE A 4 14.57 16.93 -3.42
C ILE A 4 14.16 18.26 -2.78
N GLY A 5 13.60 19.16 -3.60
CA GLY A 5 13.08 20.44 -3.10
C GLY A 5 11.99 20.27 -2.04
N ALA A 6 11.06 19.33 -2.27
CA ALA A 6 10.02 19.01 -1.31
C ALA A 6 10.60 18.44 0.01
N MET A 7 11.57 17.53 -0.07
CA MET A 7 12.21 16.94 1.12
C MET A 7 13.02 17.95 1.93
N LEU A 8 13.67 18.91 1.25
CA LEU A 8 14.45 19.96 1.89
C LEU A 8 13.62 21.17 2.34
N HIS A 9 12.32 21.18 2.04
CA HIS A 9 11.47 22.28 2.45
C HIS A 9 11.29 22.28 3.97
N PRO A 10 11.46 23.42 4.67
CA PRO A 10 11.42 23.47 6.14
C PRO A 10 10.13 22.90 6.77
N MET A 11 8.99 23.03 6.09
CA MET A 11 7.71 22.49 6.57
C MET A 11 7.65 20.95 6.50
N ASN A 12 8.47 20.34 5.65
CA ASN A 12 8.51 18.89 5.45
C ASN A 12 9.65 18.22 6.20
N ALA A 13 10.52 19.00 6.83
CA ALA A 13 11.65 18.46 7.59
C ALA A 13 11.17 17.49 8.68
N PRO A 14 11.70 16.26 8.76
CA PRO A 14 11.23 15.27 9.71
C PRO A 14 11.61 15.65 11.13
N VAL A 15 10.63 15.63 12.04
CA VAL A 15 10.85 15.75 13.48
C VAL A 15 10.88 14.36 14.08
N LEU A 16 12.05 13.95 14.56
CA LEU A 16 12.31 12.60 15.07
C LEU A 16 12.03 12.51 16.58
N ASP A 17 11.16 11.62 16.98
CA ASP A 17 11.10 11.14 18.36
C ASP A 17 12.09 9.98 18.51
N ARG A 18 13.27 10.32 19.08
CA ARG A 18 14.37 9.35 19.21
C ARG A 18 14.10 8.25 20.24
N GLU A 19 13.26 8.51 21.23
CA GLU A 19 12.88 7.52 22.24
C GLU A 19 11.90 6.50 21.67
N ARG A 20 10.97 6.97 20.86
CA ARG A 20 9.93 6.13 20.23
C ARG A 20 10.33 5.60 18.85
N GLY A 21 11.40 6.11 18.24
CA GLY A 21 11.88 5.69 16.93
C GLY A 21 10.89 5.96 15.80
N LEU A 22 10.22 7.11 15.79
CA LEU A 22 9.27 7.48 14.75
C LEU A 22 9.30 8.98 14.41
N VAL A 23 8.80 9.33 13.23
CA VAL A 23 8.61 10.72 12.80
C VAL A 23 7.28 11.23 13.32
N THR A 24 7.30 12.34 14.08
CA THR A 24 6.10 12.94 14.69
C THR A 24 5.52 14.09 13.87
N ALA A 25 6.36 14.85 13.16
CA ALA A 25 5.97 15.94 12.29
C ALA A 25 6.88 15.98 11.04
N GLY A 26 6.46 16.66 10.00
CA GLY A 26 7.13 16.59 8.71
C GLY A 26 7.07 15.18 8.10
N HIS A 27 7.97 14.86 7.19
CA HIS A 27 7.98 13.60 6.46
C HIS A 27 9.40 13.04 6.36
N GLY A 28 9.62 11.82 6.85
CA GLY A 28 10.89 11.10 6.66
C GLY A 28 10.99 10.41 5.30
N ILE A 29 9.87 10.28 4.60
CA ILE A 29 9.78 9.77 3.22
C ILE A 29 8.87 10.68 2.42
N ILE A 30 9.27 11.01 1.18
CA ILE A 30 8.38 11.62 0.19
C ILE A 30 8.40 10.75 -1.06
N HIS A 31 7.22 10.28 -1.48
CA HIS A 31 7.08 9.42 -2.65
C HIS A 31 6.25 10.11 -3.75
N PRO A 32 6.59 9.82 -5.02
CA PRO A 32 5.86 10.33 -6.18
C PRO A 32 4.63 9.45 -6.46
N ARG A 33 3.80 9.91 -7.38
CA ARG A 33 2.79 9.07 -8.01
C ARG A 33 3.45 7.95 -8.81
N MET A 34 2.98 6.72 -8.63
CA MET A 34 3.46 5.55 -9.35
C MET A 34 2.49 5.17 -10.47
N CYS A 35 2.99 5.12 -11.71
CA CYS A 35 2.20 4.79 -12.89
C CYS A 35 2.81 3.63 -13.67
N ALA A 36 1.98 2.91 -14.44
CA ALA A 36 2.47 1.99 -15.43
C ALA A 36 2.95 2.75 -16.68
N THR A 37 4.08 2.35 -17.27
CA THR A 37 4.48 2.91 -18.57
C THR A 37 3.45 2.54 -19.63
N LEU A 38 3.08 3.47 -20.50
CA LEU A 38 2.11 3.22 -21.57
C LEU A 38 2.52 2.02 -22.43
N HIS A 39 3.82 1.91 -22.76
CA HIS A 39 4.34 0.78 -23.52
C HIS A 39 4.05 -0.56 -22.87
N SER A 40 4.29 -0.69 -21.56
CA SER A 40 4.01 -1.95 -20.84
C SER A 40 2.52 -2.20 -20.66
N ALA A 41 1.73 -1.15 -20.45
CA ALA A 41 0.28 -1.24 -20.27
C ALA A 41 -0.46 -1.75 -21.53
N VAL A 42 0.11 -1.52 -22.73
CA VAL A 42 -0.49 -1.94 -24.00
C VAL A 42 0.26 -3.11 -24.67
N SER A 43 1.30 -3.65 -24.02
CA SER A 43 2.19 -4.65 -24.62
C SER A 43 1.52 -5.99 -24.90
N THR A 44 0.49 -6.35 -24.16
CA THR A 44 -0.27 -7.59 -24.28
C THR A 44 -1.75 -7.36 -24.02
N ASP A 45 -2.63 -8.27 -24.47
CA ASP A 45 -4.07 -8.18 -24.16
C ASP A 45 -4.33 -8.25 -22.67
N PHE A 46 -3.59 -9.07 -21.95
CA PHE A 46 -3.65 -9.12 -20.49
C PHE A 46 -3.31 -7.77 -19.88
N ALA A 47 -2.19 -7.16 -20.26
CA ALA A 47 -1.79 -5.86 -19.74
C ALA A 47 -2.83 -4.77 -20.06
N ARG A 48 -3.39 -4.75 -21.28
CA ARG A 48 -4.44 -3.79 -21.66
C ARG A 48 -5.68 -3.85 -20.80
N ILE A 49 -6.06 -5.06 -20.37
CA ILE A 49 -7.26 -5.25 -19.53
C ILE A 49 -6.95 -4.94 -18.04
N PHE A 50 -5.79 -5.38 -17.56
CA PHE A 50 -5.49 -5.39 -16.13
C PHE A 50 -4.63 -4.23 -15.63
N SER A 51 -4.01 -3.42 -16.50
CA SER A 51 -3.24 -2.24 -16.08
C SER A 51 -4.11 -1.09 -15.54
N GLY A 52 -5.42 -1.16 -15.73
CA GLY A 52 -6.37 -0.18 -15.22
C GLY A 52 -6.15 1.22 -15.76
N GLY A 53 -6.51 2.23 -14.98
CA GLY A 53 -6.37 3.66 -15.32
C GLY A 53 -4.94 4.21 -15.21
N GLY A 54 -3.92 3.35 -15.27
CA GLY A 54 -2.51 3.75 -15.32
C GLY A 54 -1.81 3.86 -13.97
N GLY A 55 -2.50 3.60 -12.84
CA GLY A 55 -1.88 3.58 -11.51
C GLY A 55 -1.44 2.19 -11.08
N LEU A 56 -0.28 2.10 -10.42
CA LEU A 56 0.17 0.88 -9.75
C LEU A 56 -0.31 0.81 -8.29
N GLU A 57 -0.65 1.96 -7.74
CA GLU A 57 -1.10 2.16 -6.38
C GLU A 57 -2.57 2.56 -6.35
N PRO A 58 -3.42 1.83 -5.61
CA PRO A 58 -4.85 2.17 -5.53
C PRO A 58 -5.13 3.48 -4.79
N TYR A 59 -4.18 3.96 -3.99
CA TYR A 59 -4.33 5.17 -3.19
C TYR A 59 -3.74 6.42 -3.84
N GLY A 60 -2.81 6.28 -4.77
CA GLY A 60 -2.15 7.39 -5.48
C GLY A 60 -2.91 7.79 -6.73
N MET A 61 -3.93 8.62 -6.59
CA MET A 61 -4.71 9.16 -7.71
C MET A 61 -4.08 10.43 -8.30
N LEU A 62 -4.58 10.88 -9.46
CA LEU A 62 -4.16 12.13 -10.12
C LEU A 62 -4.31 13.37 -9.22
N CYS A 63 -5.27 13.35 -8.32
CA CYS A 63 -5.68 14.53 -7.54
C CYS A 63 -5.13 14.54 -6.11
N GLY A 64 -4.51 13.46 -5.63
CA GLY A 64 -4.03 13.36 -4.26
C GLY A 64 -4.11 11.94 -3.72
N GLU A 65 -3.75 11.78 -2.48
CA GLU A 65 -3.89 10.54 -1.73
C GLU A 65 -4.72 10.81 -0.48
N VAL A 66 -5.79 10.05 -0.30
CA VAL A 66 -6.74 10.25 0.81
C VAL A 66 -6.06 10.25 2.19
N GLY A 67 -5.06 9.40 2.39
CA GLY A 67 -4.27 9.35 3.62
C GLY A 67 -3.50 10.64 3.86
N MET A 68 -2.91 11.21 2.80
CA MET A 68 -2.20 12.48 2.86
C MET A 68 -3.16 13.65 3.09
N ASP A 69 -4.26 13.69 2.34
CA ASP A 69 -5.21 14.82 2.38
C ASP A 69 -5.96 14.92 3.73
N LEU A 70 -6.31 13.78 4.33
CA LEU A 70 -7.09 13.77 5.58
C LEU A 70 -6.24 13.66 6.85
N PHE A 71 -5.09 13.03 6.79
CA PHE A 71 -4.30 12.65 7.96
C PHE A 71 -2.85 13.14 7.90
N ASP A 72 -2.47 13.80 6.80
CA ASP A 72 -1.08 14.22 6.54
C ASP A 72 -0.10 13.02 6.63
N ARG A 73 -0.55 11.86 6.09
CA ARG A 73 0.17 10.58 6.11
C ARG A 73 -0.11 9.81 4.84
N GLY A 74 0.77 9.90 3.87
CA GLY A 74 0.73 9.12 2.64
C GLY A 74 1.14 7.66 2.85
N GLY A 75 0.88 6.83 1.86
CA GLY A 75 1.45 5.50 1.76
C GLY A 75 2.92 5.53 1.33
N PHE A 76 3.54 4.36 1.19
CA PHE A 76 4.86 4.21 0.58
C PHE A 76 4.97 2.87 -0.12
N SER A 77 5.44 2.89 -1.37
CA SER A 77 5.53 1.72 -2.24
C SER A 77 6.98 1.34 -2.60
N GLY A 78 7.94 1.79 -1.77
CA GLY A 78 9.36 1.47 -1.95
C GLY A 78 10.10 2.37 -2.94
N LYS A 79 9.47 3.44 -3.42
CA LYS A 79 10.11 4.38 -4.38
C LYS A 79 9.87 5.82 -3.96
N GLY A 80 10.94 6.57 -3.75
CA GLY A 80 10.87 7.95 -3.31
C GLY A 80 12.20 8.47 -2.80
N ILE A 81 12.14 9.58 -2.08
CA ILE A 81 13.26 10.12 -1.32
C ILE A 81 13.04 9.83 0.15
N ILE A 82 14.07 9.39 0.83
CA ILE A 82 14.04 8.97 2.22
C ILE A 82 15.13 9.74 3.00
N ASP A 83 14.78 10.25 4.16
CA ASP A 83 15.72 10.75 5.13
C ASP A 83 16.50 9.58 5.77
N ALA A 84 17.83 9.58 5.59
CA ALA A 84 18.66 8.46 6.00
C ALA A 84 18.72 8.31 7.53
N GLU A 85 18.72 9.42 8.29
CA GLU A 85 18.76 9.37 9.75
C GLU A 85 17.44 8.80 10.29
N ALA A 86 16.32 9.27 9.78
CA ALA A 86 15.00 8.77 10.14
C ALA A 86 14.88 7.27 9.83
N LEU A 87 15.29 6.84 8.64
CA LEU A 87 15.24 5.44 8.22
C LEU A 87 16.06 4.54 9.16
N LEU A 88 17.30 4.91 9.43
CA LEU A 88 18.19 4.10 10.27
C LEU A 88 17.65 3.98 11.70
N LEU A 89 17.13 5.07 12.26
CA LEU A 89 16.54 5.06 13.60
C LEU A 89 15.31 4.15 13.67
N CYS A 90 14.35 4.37 12.77
CA CYS A 90 13.09 3.62 12.76
C CYS A 90 13.30 2.13 12.45
N SER A 91 14.13 1.81 11.48
CA SER A 91 14.41 0.42 11.09
C SER A 91 15.05 -0.36 12.23
N LYS A 92 16.05 0.23 12.90
CA LYS A 92 16.73 -0.39 14.03
C LYS A 92 15.79 -0.71 15.20
N MET A 93 14.80 0.14 15.44
CA MET A 93 13.90 0.00 16.59
C MET A 93 12.68 -0.89 16.30
N HIS A 94 12.17 -0.86 15.07
CA HIS A 94 10.86 -1.42 14.78
C HIS A 94 10.83 -2.52 13.73
N ILE A 95 11.82 -2.59 12.85
CA ILE A 95 11.83 -3.55 11.74
C ILE A 95 12.92 -4.60 11.98
N PRO A 96 12.59 -5.80 12.48
CA PRO A 96 13.58 -6.84 12.72
C PRO A 96 14.20 -7.32 11.40
N GLU A 97 15.51 -7.40 11.35
CA GLU A 97 16.25 -7.93 10.20
C GLU A 97 15.77 -9.32 9.79
N GLY A 98 15.60 -9.55 8.50
CA GLY A 98 15.27 -10.84 7.91
C GLY A 98 13.85 -11.37 8.17
N ARG A 99 13.00 -10.65 8.92
CA ARG A 99 11.64 -11.11 9.22
C ARG A 99 10.58 -10.61 8.24
N VAL A 100 10.80 -9.45 7.64
CA VAL A 100 9.85 -8.82 6.73
C VAL A 100 10.53 -8.66 5.37
N LEU A 101 9.90 -9.18 4.32
CA LEU A 101 10.43 -9.13 2.96
C LEU A 101 10.02 -7.86 2.20
N SER A 102 8.86 -7.29 2.55
CA SER A 102 8.34 -6.06 2.00
C SER A 102 8.01 -5.15 3.17
N HIS A 103 8.96 -4.30 3.55
CA HIS A 103 8.85 -3.40 4.69
C HIS A 103 8.39 -1.99 4.32
N ASP A 104 8.15 -1.75 3.03
CA ASP A 104 7.76 -0.43 2.51
C ASP A 104 6.61 0.21 3.30
N ALA A 105 5.55 -0.56 3.55
CA ALA A 105 4.39 -0.08 4.30
C ALA A 105 4.73 0.28 5.76
N LEU A 106 5.65 -0.44 6.39
CA LEU A 106 6.12 -0.13 7.75
C LEU A 106 7.02 1.10 7.76
N GLU A 107 7.91 1.22 6.78
CA GLU A 107 8.75 2.41 6.61
C GLU A 107 7.86 3.65 6.43
N GLY A 108 6.88 3.59 5.51
CA GLY A 108 5.92 4.67 5.33
C GLY A 108 5.19 5.06 6.61
N ALA A 109 4.80 4.07 7.41
CA ALA A 109 4.07 4.27 8.66
C ALA A 109 4.92 4.94 9.74
N TYR A 110 6.16 4.48 9.98
CA TYR A 110 7.06 5.04 11.00
C TYR A 110 7.71 6.35 10.59
N LEU A 111 8.03 6.49 9.30
CA LEU A 111 8.67 7.69 8.74
C LEU A 111 7.68 8.77 8.32
N ARG A 112 6.38 8.57 8.53
CA ARG A 112 5.33 9.50 8.14
C ARG A 112 5.45 9.88 6.66
N GLY A 113 5.07 8.95 5.78
CA GLY A 113 5.17 9.13 4.33
C GLY A 113 4.44 10.38 3.85
N GLY A 114 5.09 11.17 2.99
CA GLY A 114 4.49 12.27 2.26
C GLY A 114 4.26 11.88 0.80
N TYR A 115 3.21 12.39 0.18
CA TYR A 115 2.87 12.12 -1.21
C TYR A 115 2.99 13.37 -2.07
N MET A 116 3.63 13.25 -3.23
CA MET A 116 3.81 14.34 -4.18
C MET A 116 3.16 14.00 -5.53
N SER A 117 1.92 14.44 -5.74
CA SER A 117 1.12 14.15 -6.93
C SER A 117 1.69 14.77 -8.22
N GLY A 118 2.41 15.90 -8.11
CA GLY A 118 3.02 16.60 -9.25
C GLY A 118 4.22 15.89 -9.87
N VAL A 119 4.77 14.87 -9.20
CA VAL A 119 5.89 14.07 -9.72
C VAL A 119 5.41 12.64 -9.99
N GLU A 120 5.77 12.12 -11.15
CA GLU A 120 5.42 10.78 -11.58
C GLU A 120 6.65 9.92 -11.80
N PHE A 121 6.64 8.71 -11.24
CA PHE A 121 7.56 7.64 -11.59
C PHE A 121 6.80 6.54 -12.31
N SER A 122 7.34 6.09 -13.44
CA SER A 122 6.77 5.01 -14.22
C SER A 122 7.52 3.71 -13.99
N ASP A 123 6.76 2.63 -13.90
CA ASP A 123 7.29 1.27 -13.81
C ASP A 123 6.63 0.35 -14.84
N SER A 124 7.22 -0.79 -15.11
CA SER A 124 6.65 -1.74 -16.04
C SER A 124 5.48 -2.52 -15.44
N PHE A 125 4.38 -2.62 -16.20
CA PHE A 125 3.29 -3.53 -15.85
C PHE A 125 3.60 -4.96 -16.33
N PRO A 126 3.25 -6.01 -15.56
CA PRO A 126 3.46 -7.39 -15.99
C PRO A 126 2.70 -7.73 -17.27
N GLY A 127 3.41 -8.24 -18.28
CA GLY A 127 2.82 -8.62 -19.57
C GLY A 127 2.09 -9.96 -19.57
N SER A 128 2.07 -10.71 -18.45
CA SER A 128 1.39 -12.00 -18.37
C SER A 128 0.72 -12.24 -17.03
N PRO A 129 -0.36 -13.05 -16.98
CA PRO A 129 -1.03 -13.44 -15.74
C PRO A 129 -0.09 -14.06 -14.71
N ILE A 130 0.82 -14.92 -15.16
CA ILE A 130 1.77 -15.60 -14.26
C ILE A 130 2.70 -14.59 -13.57
N ALA A 131 3.25 -13.65 -14.33
CA ALA A 131 4.11 -12.60 -13.77
C ALA A 131 3.32 -11.69 -12.78
N TYR A 132 2.07 -11.36 -13.12
CA TYR A 132 1.17 -10.60 -12.26
C TYR A 132 0.88 -11.33 -10.95
N PHE A 133 0.49 -12.61 -11.00
CA PHE A 133 0.22 -13.40 -9.80
C PHE A 133 1.46 -13.62 -8.92
N ARG A 134 2.64 -13.81 -9.52
CA ARG A 134 3.90 -13.90 -8.76
C ARG A 134 4.20 -12.59 -8.01
N ARG A 135 3.95 -11.43 -8.64
CA ARG A 135 4.09 -10.13 -8.00
C ARG A 135 3.08 -9.97 -6.85
N SER A 136 1.81 -10.25 -7.11
CA SER A 136 0.73 -10.16 -6.12
C SER A 136 0.96 -11.10 -4.93
N HIS A 137 1.41 -12.33 -5.18
CA HIS A 137 1.77 -13.27 -4.12
C HIS A 137 2.85 -12.72 -3.20
N ARG A 138 3.87 -12.06 -3.75
CA ARG A 138 4.94 -11.45 -2.95
C ARG A 138 4.41 -10.31 -2.07
N TRP A 139 3.51 -9.47 -2.58
CA TRP A 139 2.88 -8.41 -1.82
C TRP A 139 1.98 -8.94 -0.71
N ILE A 140 1.08 -9.85 -1.04
CA ILE A 140 0.19 -10.53 -0.07
C ILE A 140 1.04 -11.16 1.05
N ARG A 141 2.14 -11.82 0.73
CA ARG A 141 3.02 -12.39 1.73
C ARG A 141 3.61 -11.32 2.66
N GLY A 142 3.98 -10.15 2.12
CA GLY A 142 4.42 -9.00 2.91
C GLY A 142 3.33 -8.50 3.84
N ASP A 143 2.10 -8.36 3.35
CA ASP A 143 0.95 -7.92 4.16
C ASP A 143 0.70 -8.86 5.35
N TRP A 144 0.78 -10.18 5.13
CA TRP A 144 0.66 -11.17 6.20
C TRP A 144 1.81 -11.12 7.21
N GLN A 145 3.02 -10.84 6.78
CA GLN A 145 4.17 -10.64 7.67
C GLN A 145 3.99 -9.41 8.58
N ASN A 146 3.29 -8.39 8.08
CA ASN A 146 3.00 -7.16 8.82
C ASN A 146 1.87 -7.29 9.86
N THR A 147 1.18 -8.43 9.94
CA THR A 147 0.04 -8.65 10.84
C THR A 147 0.37 -8.35 12.32
N GLY A 148 1.61 -8.63 12.74
CA GLY A 148 2.06 -8.34 14.10
C GLY A 148 1.99 -6.86 14.48
N TRP A 149 2.19 -5.95 13.54
CA TRP A 149 2.12 -4.50 13.78
C TRP A 149 0.69 -3.98 13.86
N ILE A 150 -0.26 -4.65 13.21
CA ILE A 150 -1.68 -4.27 13.26
C ILE A 150 -2.23 -4.42 14.68
N PHE A 151 -1.92 -5.55 15.34
CA PHE A 151 -2.53 -5.91 16.63
C PHE A 151 -1.67 -5.58 17.85
N ARG A 152 -0.36 -5.35 17.69
CA ARG A 152 0.55 -5.09 18.80
C ARG A 152 0.54 -3.60 19.19
N LYS A 153 0.02 -3.29 20.39
CA LYS A 153 0.04 -1.92 20.94
C LYS A 153 1.45 -1.36 21.12
N SER A 154 2.42 -2.21 21.44
CA SER A 154 3.84 -1.82 21.58
C SER A 154 4.51 -1.40 20.26
N ALA A 155 3.86 -1.59 19.12
CA ALA A 155 4.36 -1.10 17.83
C ALA A 155 4.36 0.43 17.71
N LEU A 156 3.69 1.14 18.62
CA LEU A 156 3.62 2.62 18.67
C LEU A 156 3.10 3.30 17.40
N LEU A 157 2.50 2.53 16.49
CA LEU A 157 1.90 3.06 15.27
C LEU A 157 0.61 3.82 15.57
N PRO A 158 0.36 4.96 14.91
CA PRO A 158 -0.94 5.62 14.89
C PRO A 158 -2.04 4.69 14.36
N ASP A 159 -3.28 4.90 14.80
CA ASP A 159 -4.40 4.03 14.41
C ASP A 159 -4.66 4.05 12.90
N ILE A 160 -4.45 5.19 12.23
CA ILE A 160 -4.58 5.28 10.77
C ILE A 160 -3.56 4.40 10.04
N GLU A 161 -2.32 4.29 10.54
CA GLU A 161 -1.32 3.43 9.93
C GLU A 161 -1.64 1.94 10.16
N ARG A 162 -2.17 1.60 11.34
CA ARG A 162 -2.70 0.25 11.60
C ARG A 162 -3.86 -0.08 10.68
N TRP A 163 -4.73 0.91 10.43
CA TRP A 163 -5.84 0.75 9.50
C TRP A 163 -5.34 0.49 8.08
N LYS A 164 -4.35 1.23 7.58
CA LYS A 164 -3.75 1.00 6.25
C LYS A 164 -3.14 -0.39 6.12
N LEU A 165 -2.40 -0.85 7.13
CA LEU A 165 -1.86 -2.22 7.16
C LEU A 165 -2.98 -3.26 7.17
N PHE A 166 -4.04 -3.05 7.95
CA PHE A 166 -5.21 -3.92 7.99
C PHE A 166 -5.94 -3.94 6.64
N ASP A 167 -6.12 -2.79 5.99
CA ASP A 167 -6.77 -2.71 4.68
C ASP A 167 -5.98 -3.45 3.60
N SER A 168 -4.66 -3.36 3.61
CA SER A 168 -3.79 -4.15 2.73
C SER A 168 -3.97 -5.66 2.96
N LEU A 169 -4.02 -6.09 4.22
CA LEU A 169 -4.30 -7.48 4.58
C LEU A 169 -5.71 -7.90 4.15
N ARG A 170 -6.72 -7.08 4.41
CA ARG A 170 -8.12 -7.31 4.04
C ARG A 170 -8.28 -7.59 2.56
N ARG A 171 -7.60 -6.85 1.69
CA ARG A 171 -7.64 -7.07 0.24
C ARG A 171 -7.25 -8.49 -0.15
N SER A 172 -6.30 -9.09 0.54
CA SER A 172 -5.90 -10.49 0.29
C SER A 172 -6.97 -11.51 0.70
N LEU A 173 -7.89 -11.13 1.60
CA LEU A 173 -8.97 -12.00 2.08
C LEU A 173 -10.24 -11.95 1.21
N VAL A 174 -10.36 -10.97 0.33
CA VAL A 174 -11.57 -10.79 -0.52
C VAL A 174 -11.81 -12.04 -1.37
N ALA A 175 -10.82 -12.54 -2.10
CA ALA A 175 -10.98 -13.71 -2.97
C ALA A 175 -11.38 -14.99 -2.19
N PRO A 176 -10.68 -15.40 -1.11
CA PRO A 176 -11.10 -16.58 -0.33
C PRO A 176 -12.43 -16.39 0.37
N ALA A 177 -12.76 -15.18 0.85
CA ALA A 177 -14.07 -14.90 1.44
C ALA A 177 -15.21 -15.01 0.41
N THR A 178 -14.99 -14.49 -0.80
CA THR A 178 -15.92 -14.65 -1.93
C THR A 178 -16.18 -16.12 -2.22
N PHE A 179 -15.12 -16.91 -2.31
CA PHE A 179 -15.21 -18.35 -2.57
C PHE A 179 -16.02 -19.06 -1.46
N ALA A 180 -15.70 -18.76 -0.20
CA ALA A 180 -16.40 -19.32 0.95
C ALA A 180 -17.88 -18.92 0.97
N ALA A 181 -18.20 -17.67 0.63
CA ALA A 181 -19.59 -17.19 0.57
C ALA A 181 -20.40 -17.90 -0.54
N ILE A 182 -19.81 -18.07 -1.74
CA ILE A 182 -20.45 -18.81 -2.84
C ILE A 182 -20.69 -20.27 -2.42
N PHE A 183 -19.68 -20.92 -1.84
CA PHE A 183 -19.78 -22.30 -1.40
C PHE A 183 -20.82 -22.49 -0.31
N ALA A 184 -20.85 -21.58 0.68
CA ALA A 184 -21.88 -21.58 1.73
C ALA A 184 -23.28 -21.39 1.13
N GLY A 185 -23.46 -20.48 0.18
CA GLY A 185 -24.71 -20.27 -0.53
C GLY A 185 -25.22 -21.53 -1.25
N LEU A 186 -24.30 -22.27 -1.90
CA LEU A 186 -24.63 -23.54 -2.56
C LEU A 186 -25.02 -24.62 -1.56
N LEU A 187 -24.29 -24.75 -0.44
CA LEU A 187 -24.60 -25.72 0.62
C LEU A 187 -25.98 -25.47 1.28
N LEU A 188 -26.29 -24.20 1.52
CA LEU A 188 -27.54 -23.79 2.13
C LEU A 188 -28.71 -23.82 1.15
N ARG A 189 -28.52 -24.33 -0.07
CA ARG A 189 -29.55 -24.33 -1.15
C ARG A 189 -30.22 -22.96 -1.33
N ALA A 190 -29.45 -21.89 -1.16
CA ALA A 190 -29.97 -20.54 -1.32
C ALA A 190 -30.53 -20.37 -2.75
N HIS A 191 -31.70 -19.73 -2.87
CA HIS A 191 -32.33 -19.49 -4.17
C HIS A 191 -31.37 -18.61 -5.03
N GLY A 192 -31.36 -18.84 -6.33
CA GLY A 192 -30.41 -18.20 -7.26
C GLY A 192 -30.35 -16.67 -7.17
N LEU A 193 -31.43 -15.98 -6.82
CA LEU A 193 -31.45 -14.53 -6.58
C LEU A 193 -30.65 -14.12 -5.36
N ILE A 194 -30.59 -14.91 -4.30
CA ILE A 194 -29.81 -14.65 -3.09
C ILE A 194 -28.33 -14.82 -3.43
N LEU A 195 -27.96 -15.86 -4.18
CA LEU A 195 -26.58 -16.06 -4.67
C LEU A 195 -26.13 -14.93 -5.57
N ALA A 196 -26.99 -14.48 -6.49
CA ALA A 196 -26.68 -13.35 -7.37
C ALA A 196 -26.51 -12.03 -6.59
N ALA A 197 -27.34 -11.76 -5.60
CA ALA A 197 -27.23 -10.59 -4.74
C ALA A 197 -25.93 -10.61 -3.89
N TRP A 198 -25.57 -11.77 -3.35
CA TRP A 198 -24.31 -11.95 -2.62
C TRP A 198 -23.09 -11.76 -3.53
N ALA A 199 -23.10 -12.32 -4.73
CA ALA A 199 -22.03 -12.15 -5.70
C ALA A 199 -21.88 -10.68 -6.11
N ALA A 200 -22.98 -9.96 -6.33
CA ALA A 200 -22.99 -8.54 -6.64
C ALA A 200 -22.43 -7.69 -5.48
N LEU A 201 -22.85 -7.96 -4.23
CA LEU A 201 -22.34 -7.27 -3.04
C LEU A 201 -20.82 -7.48 -2.86
N ILE A 202 -20.34 -8.68 -3.10
CA ILE A 202 -18.90 -8.99 -3.01
C ILE A 202 -18.12 -8.28 -4.12
N ALA A 203 -18.65 -8.25 -5.35
CA ALA A 203 -18.04 -7.54 -6.47
C ALA A 203 -17.98 -6.01 -6.26
N LEU A 204 -18.96 -5.44 -5.54
CA LEU A 204 -18.99 -4.02 -5.18
C LEU A 204 -18.08 -3.69 -4.00
N ALA A 205 -17.74 -4.68 -3.16
CA ALA A 205 -16.86 -4.50 -2.00
C ALA A 205 -15.37 -4.78 -2.29
N ALA A 206 -15.06 -5.29 -3.49
CA ALA A 206 -13.71 -5.60 -3.97
C ALA A 206 -13.11 -4.44 -4.75
#